data_f80610a45f48e9400c0a2f2ebc44dcd8
#
_entry.id   f80610a45f48e9400c0a2f2ebc44dcd8
#
_cell.length_a   1.000
_cell.length_b   1.000
_cell.length_c   1.000
_cell.angle_alpha   90.00
_cell.angle_beta   90.00
_cell.angle_gamma   90.00
#
_symmetry.space_group_name_H-M   'P 1'
#
loop_
_entity.id
_entity.type
_entity.pdbx_description
1 polymer ?
#
loop_
_entity_poly.entity_id
_entity_poly.type
_entity_poly.pdbx_seq_one_letter_code
_entity_poly.pdbx_strand_id
1 'polypeptide(L)'
;MQNNYLPTDYQNFIALSRYARWKDDEQRRENWGETVDRYFSYMTNHLKENYNYSLTKALKEKLTEQIMGLGVMPSMRALMTSGPALDRCHVGGYNCSYIPVDSPRSFDECMYILMCGTGVGFSVERENVDKLPIVNEHFEDSTTTVSYTHLTLPTKRIV
;
A
#
# COMPACT_ATOMS: atom_id res chain seq x y z
N MET A 1 -24.15 -10.43 22.05
CA MET A 1 -24.61 -9.40 21.08
C MET A 1 -23.37 -8.85 20.43
N GLN A 2 -23.17 -9.08 19.13
CA GLN A 2 -22.10 -8.40 18.40
C GLN A 2 -22.48 -6.92 18.40
N ASN A 3 -21.67 -6.11 19.07
CA ASN A 3 -21.79 -4.66 18.96
C ASN A 3 -21.44 -4.28 17.53
N ASN A 4 -22.47 -4.08 16.73
CA ASN A 4 -22.35 -3.63 15.36
C ASN A 4 -22.10 -2.11 15.43
N TYR A 5 -20.84 -1.70 15.41
CA TYR A 5 -20.46 -0.29 15.53
C TYR A 5 -20.73 0.52 14.26
N LEU A 6 -21.01 -0.14 13.16
CA LEU A 6 -21.26 0.52 11.88
C LEU A 6 -22.76 0.62 11.60
N PRO A 7 -23.23 1.76 11.04
CA PRO A 7 -24.65 2.07 10.93
C PRO A 7 -25.45 1.14 10.01
N THR A 8 -24.81 0.53 9.02
CA THR A 8 -25.49 -0.30 8.01
C THR A 8 -24.82 -1.66 7.81
N ASP A 9 -25.58 -2.65 7.39
CA ASP A 9 -25.09 -3.99 7.08
C ASP A 9 -24.06 -3.97 5.94
N TYR A 10 -24.24 -3.07 4.96
CA TYR A 10 -23.29 -2.91 3.87
C TYR A 10 -21.92 -2.41 4.36
N GLN A 11 -21.92 -1.42 5.26
CA GLN A 11 -20.66 -0.94 5.88
C GLN A 11 -19.99 -2.04 6.68
N ASN A 12 -20.74 -2.82 7.44
CA ASN A 12 -20.22 -3.98 8.18
C ASN A 12 -19.63 -5.03 7.24
N PHE A 13 -20.33 -5.35 6.15
CA PHE A 13 -19.80 -6.28 5.13
C PHE A 13 -18.47 -5.78 4.54
N ILE A 14 -18.39 -4.51 4.17
CA ILE A 14 -17.17 -3.92 3.64
C ILE A 14 -16.04 -3.94 4.68
N ALA A 15 -16.31 -3.56 5.93
CA ALA A 15 -15.32 -3.59 7.00
C ALA A 15 -14.78 -5.00 7.23
N LEU A 16 -15.66 -6.00 7.32
CA LEU A 16 -15.27 -7.40 7.52
C LEU A 16 -14.53 -7.98 6.33
N SER A 17 -14.95 -7.67 5.11
CA SER A 17 -14.36 -8.26 3.90
C SER A 17 -13.03 -7.62 3.50
N ARG A 18 -12.82 -6.31 3.78
CA ARG A 18 -11.69 -5.54 3.28
C ARG A 18 -10.66 -5.16 4.34
N TYR A 19 -11.07 -4.88 5.58
CA TYR A 19 -10.19 -4.33 6.62
C TYR A 19 -9.90 -5.29 7.76
N ALA A 20 -10.88 -6.11 8.13
CA ALA A 20 -10.77 -7.02 9.26
C ALA A 20 -9.77 -8.14 8.98
N ARG A 21 -8.86 -8.37 9.90
CA ARG A 21 -7.92 -9.50 9.84
C ARG A 21 -8.57 -10.76 10.41
N TRP A 22 -8.06 -11.89 9.97
CA TRP A 22 -8.43 -13.19 10.52
C TRP A 22 -7.71 -13.42 11.85
N LYS A 23 -8.42 -13.91 12.84
CA LYS A 23 -7.94 -14.33 14.16
C LYS A 23 -8.01 -15.84 14.24
N ASP A 24 -6.86 -16.49 14.19
CA ASP A 24 -6.78 -17.96 14.12
C ASP A 24 -7.25 -18.63 15.41
N ASP A 25 -6.99 -18.02 16.55
CA ASP A 25 -7.40 -18.46 17.89
C ASP A 25 -8.91 -18.43 18.10
N GLU A 26 -9.60 -17.45 17.53
CA GLU A 26 -11.05 -17.27 17.64
C GLU A 26 -11.83 -17.76 16.40
N GLN A 27 -11.14 -18.20 15.36
CA GLN A 27 -11.71 -18.67 14.07
C GLN A 27 -12.72 -17.68 13.48
N ARG A 28 -12.43 -16.39 13.59
CA ARG A 28 -13.26 -15.31 13.05
C ARG A 28 -12.42 -14.14 12.56
N ARG A 29 -13.06 -13.21 11.88
CA ARG A 29 -12.45 -11.92 11.57
C ARG A 29 -12.61 -10.94 12.72
N GLU A 30 -11.71 -9.95 12.77
CA GLU A 30 -11.83 -8.78 13.65
C GLU A 30 -13.18 -8.09 13.47
N ASN A 31 -13.73 -7.54 14.52
CA ASN A 31 -14.81 -6.56 14.42
C ASN A 31 -14.24 -5.15 14.18
N TRP A 32 -15.12 -4.17 13.97
CA TRP A 32 -14.69 -2.79 13.70
C TRP A 32 -13.85 -2.20 14.83
N GLY A 33 -14.24 -2.40 16.08
CA GLY A 33 -13.48 -1.94 17.24
C GLY A 33 -12.07 -2.53 17.29
N GLU A 34 -11.94 -3.84 17.09
CA GLU A 34 -10.64 -4.53 17.07
C GLU A 34 -9.74 -4.03 15.94
N THR A 35 -10.31 -3.72 14.76
CA THR A 35 -9.57 -3.12 13.64
C THR A 35 -9.03 -1.75 14.00
N VAL A 36 -9.84 -0.90 14.65
CA VAL A 36 -9.43 0.43 15.12
C VAL A 36 -8.38 0.33 16.22
N ASP A 37 -8.54 -0.58 17.17
CA ASP A 37 -7.57 -0.81 18.24
C ASP A 37 -6.21 -1.29 17.71
N ARG A 38 -6.21 -2.17 16.72
CA ARG A 38 -4.98 -2.61 16.05
C ARG A 38 -4.28 -1.45 15.34
N TYR A 39 -5.03 -0.60 14.65
CA TYR A 39 -4.49 0.60 14.01
C TYR A 39 -3.80 1.52 15.03
N PHE A 40 -4.47 1.85 16.14
CA PHE A 40 -3.90 2.71 17.16
C PHE A 40 -2.73 2.07 17.91
N SER A 41 -2.78 0.78 18.15
CA SER A 41 -1.67 0.04 18.77
C SER A 41 -0.42 0.13 17.92
N TYR A 42 -0.56 -0.14 16.62
CA TYR A 42 0.52 0.00 15.66
C TYR A 42 1.08 1.43 15.62
N MET A 43 0.23 2.43 15.41
CA MET A 43 0.66 3.83 15.27
C MET A 43 1.31 4.35 16.57
N THR A 44 0.78 4.00 17.74
CA THR A 44 1.35 4.39 19.02
C THR A 44 2.75 3.81 19.23
N ASN A 45 2.93 2.53 18.92
CA ASN A 45 4.22 1.87 19.01
C ASN A 45 5.22 2.46 18.02
N HIS A 46 4.83 2.61 16.77
CA HIS A 46 5.66 3.19 15.73
C HIS A 46 6.14 4.61 16.07
N LEU A 47 5.26 5.47 16.56
CA LEU A 47 5.60 6.83 16.98
C LEU A 47 6.57 6.83 18.18
N LYS A 48 6.37 5.92 19.12
CA LYS A 48 7.23 5.80 20.30
C LYS A 48 8.62 5.30 19.94
N GLU A 49 8.72 4.26 19.13
CA GLU A 49 9.99 3.61 18.78
C GLU A 49 10.84 4.43 17.82
N ASN A 50 10.22 5.03 16.81
CA ASN A 50 10.97 5.73 15.75
C ASN A 50 11.14 7.23 16.00
N TYR A 51 10.22 7.85 16.75
CA TYR A 51 10.20 9.31 16.93
C TYR A 51 10.25 9.74 18.41
N ASN A 52 10.34 8.78 19.34
CA ASN A 52 10.29 9.03 20.78
C ASN A 52 9.08 9.89 21.18
N TYR A 53 7.98 9.77 20.44
CA TYR A 53 6.74 10.50 20.69
C TYR A 53 5.70 9.59 21.30
N SER A 54 5.19 9.98 22.48
CA SER A 54 4.12 9.25 23.15
C SER A 54 2.79 9.97 22.98
N LEU A 55 1.84 9.28 22.33
CA LEU A 55 0.49 9.78 22.19
C LEU A 55 -0.18 9.88 23.59
N THR A 56 -0.74 11.04 23.92
CA THR A 56 -1.44 11.18 25.20
C THR A 56 -2.72 10.34 25.21
N LYS A 57 -3.06 9.80 26.37
CA LYS A 57 -4.25 8.95 26.54
C LYS A 57 -5.52 9.69 26.07
N ALA A 58 -5.70 10.95 26.46
CA ALA A 58 -6.85 11.75 26.11
C ALA A 58 -6.98 11.95 24.56
N LEU A 59 -5.83 12.19 23.89
CA LEU A 59 -5.84 12.34 22.43
C LEU A 59 -6.17 11.00 21.73
N LYS A 60 -5.59 9.90 22.22
CA LYS A 60 -5.90 8.56 21.69
C LYS A 60 -7.39 8.23 21.83
N GLU A 61 -7.97 8.46 23.01
CA GLU A 61 -9.39 8.21 23.27
C GLU A 61 -10.28 9.05 22.33
N LYS A 62 -9.99 10.35 22.22
CA LYS A 62 -10.74 11.26 21.34
C LYS A 62 -10.68 10.81 19.88
N LEU A 63 -9.49 10.45 19.36
CA LEU A 63 -9.32 9.98 18.01
C LEU A 63 -10.01 8.63 17.78
N THR A 64 -9.94 7.73 18.74
CA THR A 64 -10.63 6.43 18.68
C THR A 64 -12.14 6.64 18.59
N GLU A 65 -12.70 7.50 19.42
CA GLU A 65 -14.13 7.84 19.40
C GLU A 65 -14.55 8.38 18.01
N GLN A 66 -13.77 9.28 17.45
CA GLN A 66 -14.06 9.85 16.13
C GLN A 66 -14.00 8.83 15.00
N ILE A 67 -13.05 7.90 15.05
CA ILE A 67 -12.95 6.83 14.04
C ILE A 67 -14.06 5.79 14.23
N MET A 68 -14.33 5.41 15.46
CA MET A 68 -15.42 4.48 15.79
C MET A 68 -16.77 5.02 15.34
N GLY A 69 -17.01 6.31 15.55
CA GLY A 69 -18.26 7.00 15.14
C GLY A 69 -18.29 7.43 13.68
N LEU A 70 -17.26 7.13 12.87
CA LEU A 70 -17.13 7.55 11.47
C LEU A 70 -17.09 9.06 11.26
N GLY A 71 -16.77 9.84 12.27
CA GLY A 71 -16.56 11.29 12.17
C GLY A 71 -15.29 11.63 11.41
N VAL A 72 -14.27 10.78 11.53
CA VAL A 72 -13.01 10.85 10.79
C VAL A 72 -12.63 9.45 10.34
N MET A 73 -12.15 9.32 9.11
CA MET A 73 -11.67 8.04 8.58
C MET A 73 -10.18 8.15 8.22
N PRO A 74 -9.29 7.35 8.82
CA PRO A 74 -7.91 7.25 8.37
C PRO A 74 -7.86 6.57 6.99
N SER A 75 -6.66 6.57 6.38
CA SER A 75 -6.47 5.83 5.14
C SER A 75 -6.95 4.38 5.29
N MET A 76 -7.80 3.94 4.36
CA MET A 76 -8.30 2.57 4.31
C MET A 76 -7.15 1.55 4.23
N ARG A 77 -6.10 1.88 3.50
CA ARG A 77 -4.91 1.05 3.39
C ARG A 77 -4.18 0.95 4.74
N ALA A 78 -4.05 2.06 5.47
CA ALA A 78 -3.43 2.04 6.80
C ALA A 78 -4.25 1.20 7.80
N LEU A 79 -5.57 1.29 7.79
CA LEU A 79 -6.44 0.41 8.60
C LEU A 79 -6.25 -1.07 8.26
N MET A 80 -6.16 -1.40 6.97
CA MET A 80 -6.00 -2.78 6.52
C MET A 80 -4.61 -3.35 6.86
N THR A 81 -3.54 -2.56 6.69
CA THR A 81 -2.15 -3.04 6.72
C THR A 81 -1.44 -2.82 8.05
N SER A 82 -1.99 -1.99 8.98
CA SER A 82 -1.38 -1.74 10.31
C SER A 82 -1.02 -3.03 11.04
N GLY A 83 0.23 -3.11 11.49
CA GLY A 83 0.85 -4.28 12.10
C GLY A 83 1.95 -4.89 11.21
N PRO A 84 2.17 -6.21 11.22
CA PRO A 84 3.32 -6.87 10.59
C PRO A 84 3.53 -6.56 9.11
N ALA A 85 2.48 -6.18 8.38
CA ALA A 85 2.61 -5.80 6.97
C ALA A 85 3.35 -4.46 6.82
N LEU A 86 2.99 -3.46 7.63
CA LEU A 86 3.68 -2.16 7.65
C LEU A 86 5.06 -2.24 8.28
N ASP A 87 5.28 -3.10 9.29
CA ASP A 87 6.62 -3.35 9.84
C ASP A 87 7.57 -3.88 8.78
N ARG A 88 7.07 -4.71 7.88
CA ARG A 88 7.85 -5.24 6.75
C ARG A 88 8.10 -4.22 5.66
N CYS A 89 7.10 -3.43 5.29
CA CYS A 89 7.20 -2.46 4.20
C CYS A 89 6.17 -1.33 4.37
N HIS A 90 6.62 -0.13 4.72
CA HIS A 90 5.77 1.04 4.91
C HIS A 90 5.08 1.50 3.61
N VAL A 91 5.68 1.21 2.44
CA VAL A 91 5.09 1.56 1.13
C VAL A 91 3.71 0.94 0.96
N GLY A 92 3.48 -0.26 1.51
CA GLY A 92 2.18 -0.92 1.49
C GLY A 92 1.04 -0.16 2.20
N GLY A 93 1.36 0.87 3.00
CA GLY A 93 0.37 1.74 3.66
C GLY A 93 -0.20 2.85 2.78
N TYR A 94 0.36 3.08 1.60
CA TYR A 94 -0.08 4.11 0.67
C TYR A 94 -1.02 3.53 -0.39
N ASN A 95 -2.05 4.27 -0.75
CA ASN A 95 -2.96 3.87 -1.82
C ASN A 95 -2.37 4.17 -3.20
N CYS A 96 -1.76 5.34 -3.35
CA CYS A 96 -1.26 5.85 -4.62
C CYS A 96 0.09 6.53 -4.42
N SER A 97 0.87 6.54 -5.49
CA SER A 97 2.14 7.24 -5.61
C SER A 97 2.27 7.84 -7.00
N TYR A 98 3.27 8.66 -7.18
CA TYR A 98 3.62 9.27 -8.47
C TYR A 98 5.13 9.21 -8.67
N ILE A 99 5.55 8.95 -9.90
CA ILE A 99 6.96 8.90 -10.28
C ILE A 99 7.18 9.58 -11.64
N PRO A 100 8.18 10.47 -11.80
CA PRO A 100 8.61 10.92 -13.11
C PRO A 100 9.47 9.84 -13.77
N VAL A 101 9.32 9.65 -15.08
CA VAL A 101 10.18 8.74 -15.85
C VAL A 101 11.37 9.54 -16.38
N ASP A 102 12.39 9.73 -15.54
CA ASP A 102 13.57 10.54 -15.81
C ASP A 102 14.89 9.75 -15.77
N SER A 103 14.80 8.47 -15.43
CA SER A 103 15.95 7.57 -15.39
C SER A 103 15.51 6.13 -15.68
N PRO A 104 16.39 5.23 -16.14
CA PRO A 104 16.06 3.80 -16.26
C PRO A 104 15.59 3.18 -14.94
N ARG A 105 16.06 3.70 -13.81
CA ARG A 105 15.68 3.25 -12.48
C ARG A 105 14.20 3.49 -12.16
N SER A 106 13.57 4.47 -12.80
CA SER A 106 12.12 4.73 -12.62
C SER A 106 11.26 3.49 -12.93
N PHE A 107 11.70 2.62 -13.83
CA PHE A 107 10.99 1.37 -14.15
C PHE A 107 11.07 0.36 -13.00
N ASP A 108 12.24 0.21 -12.38
CA ASP A 108 12.44 -0.69 -11.25
C ASP A 108 11.66 -0.19 -10.03
N GLU A 109 11.70 1.09 -9.77
CA GLU A 109 10.99 1.74 -8.67
C GLU A 109 9.47 1.61 -8.86
N CYS A 110 8.97 1.82 -10.07
CA CYS A 110 7.56 1.61 -10.41
C CYS A 110 7.14 0.15 -10.13
N MET A 111 7.92 -0.82 -10.59
CA MET A 111 7.67 -2.23 -10.36
C MET A 111 7.65 -2.55 -8.86
N TYR A 112 8.64 -2.08 -8.11
CA TYR A 112 8.73 -2.30 -6.67
C TYR A 112 7.50 -1.75 -5.93
N ILE A 113 7.09 -0.52 -6.23
CA ILE A 113 5.93 0.12 -5.60
C ILE A 113 4.64 -0.65 -5.92
N LEU A 114 4.46 -1.08 -7.19
CA LEU A 114 3.32 -1.91 -7.60
C LEU A 114 3.31 -3.26 -6.87
N MET A 115 4.47 -3.90 -6.69
CA MET A 115 4.59 -5.16 -5.93
C MET A 115 4.24 -4.97 -4.45
N CYS A 116 4.45 -3.79 -3.87
CA CYS A 116 3.99 -3.45 -2.53
C CYS A 116 2.47 -3.21 -2.45
N GLY A 117 1.76 -3.25 -3.58
CA GLY A 117 0.32 -3.07 -3.66
C GLY A 117 -0.14 -1.61 -3.76
N THR A 118 0.78 -0.66 -3.92
CA THR A 118 0.48 0.76 -4.11
C THR A 118 0.30 1.07 -5.60
N GLY A 119 -0.75 1.80 -5.97
CA GLY A 119 -0.94 2.27 -7.34
C GLY A 119 0.11 3.31 -7.71
N VAL A 120 0.62 3.27 -8.95
CA VAL A 120 1.63 4.22 -9.44
C VAL A 120 1.09 4.99 -10.63
N GLY A 121 0.99 6.32 -10.49
CA GLY A 121 0.90 7.25 -11.59
C GLY A 121 2.31 7.61 -12.07
N PHE A 122 2.51 7.79 -13.35
CA PHE A 122 3.81 8.16 -13.88
C PHE A 122 3.69 9.30 -14.89
N SER A 123 4.72 10.15 -14.97
CA SER A 123 4.84 11.19 -15.97
C SER A 123 5.87 10.81 -17.02
N VAL A 124 5.44 10.92 -18.25
CA VAL A 124 6.30 10.80 -19.47
C VAL A 124 6.37 12.16 -20.18
N GLU A 125 6.28 13.25 -19.43
CA GLU A 125 6.46 14.59 -19.94
C GLU A 125 7.86 14.77 -20.52
N ARG A 126 7.98 15.56 -21.57
CA ARG A 126 9.22 15.72 -22.33
C ARG A 126 10.40 16.13 -21.44
N GLU A 127 10.18 17.03 -20.48
CA GLU A 127 11.20 17.47 -19.52
C GLU A 127 11.77 16.35 -18.63
N ASN A 128 11.03 15.26 -18.44
CA ASN A 128 11.47 14.09 -17.70
C ASN A 128 12.15 13.08 -18.64
N VAL A 129 11.48 12.78 -19.76
CA VAL A 129 11.96 11.78 -20.73
C VAL A 129 13.27 12.20 -21.41
N ASP A 130 13.48 13.50 -21.61
CA ASP A 130 14.73 14.04 -22.19
C ASP A 130 15.97 13.80 -21.30
N LYS A 131 15.76 13.41 -20.03
CA LYS A 131 16.85 13.01 -19.11
C LYS A 131 17.27 11.55 -19.27
N LEU A 132 16.46 10.74 -19.95
CA LEU A 132 16.77 9.34 -20.21
C LEU A 132 17.97 9.20 -21.14
N PRO A 133 18.78 8.15 -20.99
CA PRO A 133 19.86 7.88 -21.91
C PRO A 133 19.32 7.61 -23.33
N ILE A 134 20.05 8.10 -24.32
CA ILE A 134 19.73 7.87 -25.74
C ILE A 134 19.89 6.38 -26.02
N VAL A 135 18.82 5.76 -26.53
CA VAL A 135 18.88 4.38 -27.02
C VAL A 135 19.49 4.38 -28.41
N ASN A 136 20.59 3.65 -28.60
CA ASN A 136 21.24 3.50 -29.91
C ASN A 136 20.27 2.81 -30.89
N GLU A 137 20.08 3.40 -32.06
CA GLU A 137 19.23 2.86 -33.12
C GLU A 137 19.78 1.54 -33.71
N HIS A 138 21.08 1.31 -33.60
CA HIS A 138 21.73 0.07 -34.01
C HIS A 138 21.86 -0.89 -32.83
N PHE A 139 20.81 -1.69 -32.62
CA PHE A 139 20.99 -3.00 -31.99
C PHE A 139 21.71 -3.90 -33.02
N GLU A 140 23.02 -3.84 -33.08
CA GLU A 140 23.75 -4.96 -33.65
C GLU A 140 23.37 -6.20 -32.85
N ASP A 141 22.93 -7.24 -33.57
CA ASP A 141 22.63 -8.55 -33.00
C ASP A 141 23.83 -9.02 -32.16
N SER A 142 23.89 -8.56 -30.91
CA SER A 142 24.88 -9.07 -30.00
C SER A 142 24.47 -10.50 -29.72
N THR A 143 25.36 -11.42 -30.04
CA THR A 143 25.23 -12.88 -29.87
C THR A 143 24.99 -13.35 -28.43
N THR A 144 24.62 -12.48 -27.51
CA THR A 144 24.13 -12.82 -26.18
C THR A 144 22.63 -13.10 -26.23
N THR A 145 22.31 -14.23 -26.80
CA THR A 145 20.99 -14.72 -27.23
C THR A 145 19.99 -14.95 -26.06
N VAL A 146 20.40 -14.91 -24.81
CA VAL A 146 19.56 -15.35 -23.68
C VAL A 146 18.58 -14.27 -23.22
N SER A 147 18.93 -13.00 -23.32
CA SER A 147 18.06 -11.89 -22.89
C SER A 147 16.89 -11.66 -23.85
N TYR A 148 17.10 -11.89 -25.14
CA TYR A 148 16.11 -11.64 -26.18
C TYR A 148 14.96 -12.66 -26.23
N THR A 149 15.23 -13.92 -25.93
CA THR A 149 14.20 -14.95 -25.95
C THR A 149 13.13 -14.73 -24.90
N HIS A 150 13.45 -14.14 -23.76
CA HIS A 150 12.49 -13.83 -22.70
C HIS A 150 11.66 -12.58 -23.00
N LEU A 151 12.20 -11.61 -23.72
CA LEU A 151 11.50 -10.37 -24.07
C LEU A 151 10.65 -10.49 -25.33
N THR A 152 11.00 -11.39 -26.27
CA THR A 152 10.25 -11.54 -27.54
C THR A 152 9.12 -12.56 -27.49
N LEU A 153 9.12 -13.51 -26.55
CA LEU A 153 8.07 -14.51 -26.41
C LEU A 153 6.68 -13.93 -26.06
N PRO A 154 6.54 -12.90 -25.21
CA PRO A 154 5.24 -12.29 -24.94
C PRO A 154 4.69 -11.49 -26.11
N THR A 155 5.53 -10.84 -26.89
CA THR A 155 5.10 -9.97 -28.00
C THR A 155 4.64 -10.74 -29.24
N LYS A 156 5.11 -11.95 -29.46
CA LYS A 156 4.67 -12.82 -30.56
C LYS A 156 3.29 -13.48 -30.35
N ARG A 157 2.70 -13.34 -29.17
CA ARG A 157 1.36 -13.88 -28.85
C ARG A 157 0.23 -12.86 -28.93
N ILE A 158 0.52 -11.62 -29.27
CA ILE A 158 -0.47 -10.52 -29.32
C ILE A 158 -0.79 -10.10 -30.76
N VAL A 159 -0.32 -10.84 -31.74
CA VAL A 159 -0.70 -10.65 -33.16
C VAL A 159 -1.48 -11.83 -33.68
#